data_7ac377590d592c91533720e7c6f216fe
#
_entry.id   7ac377590d592c91533720e7c6f216fe
#
_cell.length_a   1.000
_cell.length_b   1.000
_cell.length_c   1.000
_cell.angle_alpha   90.00
_cell.angle_beta   90.00
_cell.angle_gamma   90.00
#
_symmetry.space_group_name_H-M   'P 1'
#
loop_
_entity.id
_entity.type
_entity.pdbx_description
1 polymer ?
#
loop_
_entity_poly.entity_id
_entity_poly.type
_entity_poly.pdbx_seq_one_letter_code
_entity_poly.pdbx_strand_id
1 'polypeptide(L)'
;MSDKLEIQPQELREHADPEESIRPMPWLAALVAVGMVLFGIVYLLVNPPIERTDLGDMRSLADLRPSHQAAAGAAVDGAAVFAANCAACHQANGEGLPGVFPPLAGSEWVAGEPKILANILLHGITGEITVKGQTFAGMMPPFPQLSDAEIAAVLTHVRSTWGNQADAVAADLIATEREAGSARTAPFEGGAALKALMN
;
A
#
# COMPACT_ATOMS: atom_id res chain seq x y z
N MET A 1 36.85 -15.60 -54.18
CA MET A 1 36.82 -16.35 -52.94
C MET A 1 35.35 -16.45 -52.55
N SER A 2 34.72 -17.61 -52.84
CA SER A 2 33.32 -17.86 -52.49
C SER A 2 33.29 -18.28 -51.02
N ASP A 3 32.75 -17.40 -50.19
CA ASP A 3 32.46 -17.70 -48.81
C ASP A 3 31.30 -18.68 -48.78
N LYS A 4 31.59 -19.95 -48.51
CA LYS A 4 30.57 -20.96 -48.29
C LYS A 4 29.96 -20.65 -46.90
N LEU A 5 28.80 -20.04 -46.89
CA LEU A 5 27.96 -19.96 -45.69
C LEU A 5 27.76 -21.37 -45.16
N GLU A 6 28.44 -21.71 -44.09
CA GLU A 6 28.29 -22.96 -43.36
C GLU A 6 26.97 -22.85 -42.58
N ILE A 7 25.96 -23.55 -43.11
CA ILE A 7 24.62 -23.62 -42.49
C ILE A 7 24.79 -24.31 -41.13
N GLN A 8 24.46 -23.60 -40.06
CA GLN A 8 24.55 -24.13 -38.70
C GLN A 8 23.59 -25.31 -38.50
N PRO A 9 23.96 -26.35 -37.72
CA PRO A 9 23.11 -27.52 -37.47
C PRO A 9 21.75 -27.19 -36.86
N GLN A 10 21.56 -26.00 -36.32
CA GLN A 10 20.30 -25.49 -35.78
C GLN A 10 19.34 -25.07 -36.89
N GLU A 11 19.87 -24.46 -37.99
CA GLU A 11 19.07 -24.05 -39.14
C GLU A 11 18.51 -25.26 -39.93
N LEU A 12 19.19 -26.41 -39.85
CA LEU A 12 18.71 -27.66 -40.43
C LEU A 12 17.53 -28.30 -39.69
N ARG A 13 17.22 -27.83 -38.48
CA ARG A 13 16.07 -28.29 -37.70
C ARG A 13 14.84 -27.41 -37.87
N GLU A 14 15.00 -26.22 -38.39
CA GLU A 14 13.91 -25.35 -38.74
C GLU A 14 13.32 -25.88 -40.05
N HIS A 15 12.16 -26.51 -39.92
CA HIS A 15 11.34 -26.80 -41.10
C HIS A 15 10.96 -25.46 -41.71
N ALA A 16 11.04 -25.36 -43.05
CA ALA A 16 10.54 -24.20 -43.76
C ALA A 16 9.16 -23.83 -43.18
N ASP A 17 8.98 -22.59 -42.78
CA ASP A 17 7.71 -22.08 -42.26
C ASP A 17 6.59 -22.56 -43.18
N PRO A 18 5.52 -23.18 -42.67
CA PRO A 18 4.44 -23.59 -43.50
C PRO A 18 3.93 -22.38 -44.26
N GLU A 19 3.98 -22.42 -45.58
CA GLU A 19 3.44 -21.35 -46.41
C GLU A 19 2.02 -21.04 -45.95
N GLU A 20 1.81 -19.87 -45.34
CA GLU A 20 0.47 -19.42 -45.00
C GLU A 20 -0.34 -19.28 -46.29
N SER A 21 -1.10 -20.34 -46.59
CA SER A 21 -2.04 -20.23 -47.69
C SER A 21 -3.13 -19.22 -47.28
N ILE A 22 -3.12 -18.05 -47.90
CA ILE A 22 -4.15 -17.02 -47.74
C ILE A 22 -5.46 -17.59 -48.28
N ARG A 23 -6.16 -18.34 -47.45
CA ARG A 23 -7.51 -18.78 -47.76
C ARG A 23 -8.49 -17.69 -47.33
N PRO A 24 -9.36 -17.22 -48.21
CA PRO A 24 -10.38 -16.27 -47.83
C PRO A 24 -11.21 -16.87 -46.69
N MET A 25 -11.45 -16.08 -45.65
CA MET A 25 -12.26 -16.49 -44.49
C MET A 25 -13.64 -16.93 -44.98
N PRO A 26 -14.14 -18.11 -44.59
CA PRO A 26 -15.50 -18.53 -44.93
C PRO A 26 -16.49 -17.46 -44.50
N TRP A 27 -17.38 -17.05 -45.40
CA TRP A 27 -18.32 -15.95 -45.13
C TRP A 27 -19.18 -16.21 -43.90
N LEU A 28 -19.46 -17.46 -43.58
CA LEU A 28 -20.17 -17.87 -42.36
C LEU A 28 -19.38 -17.53 -41.09
N ALA A 29 -18.05 -17.74 -41.09
CA ALA A 29 -17.19 -17.38 -39.96
C ALA A 29 -17.13 -15.86 -39.79
N ALA A 30 -17.09 -15.10 -40.89
CA ALA A 30 -17.16 -13.66 -40.85
C ALA A 30 -18.49 -13.15 -40.26
N LEU A 31 -19.62 -13.76 -40.63
CA LEU A 31 -20.93 -13.43 -40.06
C LEU A 31 -21.00 -13.72 -38.57
N VAL A 32 -20.47 -14.85 -38.11
CA VAL A 32 -20.42 -15.20 -36.69
C VAL A 32 -19.57 -14.20 -35.93
N ALA A 33 -18.39 -13.84 -36.46
CA ALA A 33 -17.50 -12.86 -35.83
C ALA A 33 -18.17 -11.47 -35.69
N VAL A 34 -18.81 -11.00 -36.76
CA VAL A 34 -19.56 -9.73 -36.74
C VAL A 34 -20.73 -9.82 -35.75
N GLY A 35 -21.47 -10.93 -35.74
CA GLY A 35 -22.54 -11.16 -34.76
C GLY A 35 -22.07 -11.12 -33.32
N MET A 36 -20.91 -11.72 -33.00
CA MET A 36 -20.30 -11.68 -31.67
C MET A 36 -19.90 -10.26 -31.27
N VAL A 37 -19.29 -9.50 -32.19
CA VAL A 37 -18.92 -8.10 -31.93
C VAL A 37 -20.15 -7.23 -31.68
N LEU A 38 -21.19 -7.35 -32.51
CA LEU A 38 -22.44 -6.62 -32.31
C LEU A 38 -23.13 -7.00 -30.99
N PHE A 39 -23.15 -8.29 -30.66
CA PHE A 39 -23.67 -8.75 -29.38
C PHE A 39 -22.89 -8.15 -28.21
N GLY A 40 -21.54 -8.15 -28.29
CA GLY A 40 -20.70 -7.54 -27.26
C GLY A 40 -20.95 -6.05 -27.08
N ILE A 41 -21.09 -5.31 -28.18
CA ILE A 41 -21.41 -3.87 -28.12
C ILE A 41 -22.79 -3.65 -27.47
N VAL A 42 -23.83 -4.38 -27.91
CA VAL A 42 -25.16 -4.27 -27.33
C VAL A 42 -25.14 -4.65 -25.84
N TYR A 43 -24.43 -5.72 -25.51
CA TYR A 43 -24.28 -6.16 -24.11
C TYR A 43 -23.66 -5.07 -23.22
N LEU A 44 -22.59 -4.43 -23.68
CA LEU A 44 -21.93 -3.35 -22.92
C LEU A 44 -22.80 -2.09 -22.80
N LEU A 45 -23.62 -1.80 -23.82
CA LEU A 45 -24.52 -0.65 -23.77
C LEU A 45 -25.73 -0.88 -22.86
N VAL A 46 -26.24 -2.12 -22.81
CA VAL A 46 -27.39 -2.48 -21.99
C VAL A 46 -27.00 -2.80 -20.55
N ASN A 47 -25.77 -3.32 -20.34
CA ASN A 47 -25.23 -3.68 -19.04
C ASN A 47 -23.96 -2.89 -18.75
N PRO A 48 -24.05 -1.60 -18.33
CA PRO A 48 -22.87 -0.84 -17.98
C PRO A 48 -22.14 -1.55 -16.82
N PRO A 49 -20.91 -2.04 -17.04
CA PRO A 49 -20.23 -2.92 -16.08
C PRO A 49 -19.75 -2.18 -14.83
N ILE A 50 -19.74 -0.86 -14.85
CA ILE A 50 -19.10 -0.02 -13.83
C ILE A 50 -20.08 0.40 -12.71
N GLU A 51 -21.40 0.26 -12.91
CA GLU A 51 -22.39 0.71 -11.93
C GLU A 51 -23.19 -0.43 -11.27
N ARG A 52 -22.97 -1.65 -11.70
CA ARG A 52 -23.71 -2.81 -11.16
C ARG A 52 -22.96 -3.46 -10.02
N THR A 53 -23.29 -3.05 -8.81
CA THR A 53 -22.75 -3.62 -7.57
C THR A 53 -23.28 -5.03 -7.26
N ASP A 54 -24.36 -5.45 -7.94
CA ASP A 54 -25.01 -6.76 -7.76
C ASP A 54 -24.31 -7.93 -8.47
N LEU A 55 -23.33 -7.65 -9.32
CA LEU A 55 -22.58 -8.68 -10.08
C LEU A 55 -21.19 -8.99 -9.53
N GLY A 56 -20.81 -8.42 -8.40
CA GLY A 56 -19.48 -8.58 -7.82
C GLY A 56 -19.50 -8.64 -6.29
N ASP A 57 -18.55 -7.98 -5.71
CA ASP A 57 -18.36 -7.89 -4.26
C ASP A 57 -19.27 -6.86 -3.57
N MET A 58 -20.30 -6.39 -4.23
CA MET A 58 -21.26 -5.37 -3.77
C MET A 58 -20.63 -4.00 -3.49
N ARG A 59 -19.42 -3.75 -3.99
CA ARG A 59 -18.72 -2.47 -3.85
C ARG A 59 -18.99 -1.57 -5.04
N SER A 60 -19.34 -0.32 -4.74
CA SER A 60 -19.41 0.75 -5.73
C SER A 60 -18.04 1.42 -5.93
N LEU A 61 -17.88 2.20 -7.01
CA LEU A 61 -16.69 3.05 -7.17
C LEU A 61 -16.52 4.05 -6.01
N ALA A 62 -17.60 4.41 -5.33
CA ALA A 62 -17.53 5.25 -4.14
C ALA A 62 -16.86 4.51 -2.97
N ASP A 63 -17.09 3.21 -2.84
CA ASP A 63 -16.49 2.36 -1.78
C ASP A 63 -15.01 2.08 -2.06
N LEU A 64 -14.58 2.17 -3.33
CA LEU A 64 -13.19 2.00 -3.73
C LEU A 64 -12.38 3.30 -3.68
N ARG A 65 -13.05 4.44 -3.56
CA ARG A 65 -12.34 5.69 -3.30
C ARG A 65 -11.84 5.65 -1.87
N PRO A 66 -10.51 5.86 -1.64
CA PRO A 66 -10.01 6.01 -0.29
C PRO A 66 -10.89 7.08 0.39
N SER A 67 -11.51 6.72 1.49
CA SER A 67 -12.33 7.64 2.28
C SER A 67 -11.39 8.64 2.99
N HIS A 68 -10.71 9.50 2.22
CA HIS A 68 -10.00 10.65 2.76
C HIS A 68 -10.94 11.72 3.31
N GLN A 69 -12.25 11.48 3.21
CA GLN A 69 -13.28 12.26 3.86
C GLN A 69 -14.04 11.32 4.81
N ALA A 70 -13.47 11.10 5.99
CA ALA A 70 -14.34 10.85 7.13
C ALA A 70 -15.39 11.96 7.08
N ALA A 71 -16.68 11.59 6.94
CA ALA A 71 -17.77 12.54 7.01
C ALA A 71 -17.50 13.45 8.20
N ALA A 72 -17.54 14.75 8.01
CA ALA A 72 -17.24 15.71 9.06
C ALA A 72 -18.09 15.37 10.28
N GLY A 73 -17.47 14.78 11.33
CA GLY A 73 -18.12 14.32 12.54
C GLY A 73 -18.10 12.80 12.83
N ALA A 74 -17.72 11.92 11.89
CA ALA A 74 -17.50 10.52 12.18
C ALA A 74 -16.09 10.32 12.79
N ALA A 75 -16.01 9.65 13.93
CA ALA A 75 -14.72 9.28 14.52
C ALA A 75 -13.95 8.37 13.57
N VAL A 76 -12.69 8.70 13.29
CA VAL A 76 -11.83 7.89 12.44
C VAL A 76 -11.54 6.56 13.12
N ASP A 77 -11.73 5.44 12.42
CA ASP A 77 -11.41 4.12 12.94
C ASP A 77 -9.89 3.85 12.84
N GLY A 78 -9.19 4.00 13.95
CA GLY A 78 -7.74 3.75 14.04
C GLY A 78 -7.35 2.30 13.74
N ALA A 79 -8.22 1.32 14.01
CA ALA A 79 -7.96 -0.09 13.67
C ALA A 79 -7.99 -0.30 12.14
N ALA A 80 -8.92 0.32 11.44
CA ALA A 80 -8.99 0.27 9.99
C ALA A 80 -7.78 0.95 9.34
N VAL A 81 -7.34 2.11 9.87
CA VAL A 81 -6.12 2.80 9.40
C VAL A 81 -4.89 1.93 9.62
N PHE A 82 -4.78 1.26 10.79
CA PHE A 82 -3.69 0.34 11.10
C PHE A 82 -3.66 -0.85 10.13
N ALA A 83 -4.79 -1.48 9.92
CA ALA A 83 -4.90 -2.64 9.02
C ALA A 83 -4.47 -2.31 7.59
N ALA A 84 -4.82 -1.11 7.11
CA ALA A 84 -4.53 -0.67 5.75
C ALA A 84 -3.06 -0.25 5.53
N ASN A 85 -2.40 0.34 6.54
CA ASN A 85 -1.11 0.99 6.35
C ASN A 85 0.05 0.38 7.16
N CYS A 86 -0.23 -0.30 8.26
CA CYS A 86 0.79 -0.67 9.24
C CYS A 86 0.94 -2.18 9.42
N ALA A 87 -0.17 -2.93 9.32
CA ALA A 87 -0.22 -4.35 9.62
C ALA A 87 0.68 -5.23 8.73
N ALA A 88 1.00 -4.78 7.52
CA ALA A 88 1.89 -5.50 6.61
C ALA A 88 3.30 -5.71 7.21
N CYS A 89 3.80 -4.72 7.96
CA CYS A 89 5.11 -4.77 8.61
C CYS A 89 4.99 -5.13 10.10
N HIS A 90 4.08 -4.47 10.83
CA HIS A 90 3.97 -4.63 12.28
C HIS A 90 3.06 -5.78 12.71
N GLN A 91 2.50 -6.53 11.75
CA GLN A 91 1.53 -7.61 11.92
C GLN A 91 0.23 -7.15 12.61
N ALA A 92 -0.87 -7.89 12.39
CA ALA A 92 -2.16 -7.54 12.97
C ALA A 92 -2.19 -7.61 14.52
N ASN A 93 -1.29 -8.40 15.11
CA ASN A 93 -1.11 -8.53 16.55
C ASN A 93 -0.10 -7.55 17.15
N GLY A 94 0.49 -6.66 16.34
CA GLY A 94 1.48 -5.69 16.80
C GLY A 94 2.85 -6.26 17.19
N GLU A 95 3.11 -7.55 16.98
CA GLU A 95 4.39 -8.19 17.37
C GLU A 95 5.53 -7.92 16.39
N GLY A 96 5.22 -7.40 15.20
CA GLY A 96 6.22 -7.18 14.17
C GLY A 96 6.82 -8.47 13.62
N LEU A 97 8.03 -8.38 13.09
CA LEU A 97 8.81 -9.52 12.62
C LEU A 97 10.19 -9.51 13.28
N PRO A 98 10.55 -10.53 14.06
CA PRO A 98 11.82 -10.56 14.78
C PRO A 98 13.02 -10.26 13.90
N GLY A 99 13.85 -9.33 14.34
CA GLY A 99 15.07 -8.89 13.63
C GLY A 99 14.84 -8.03 12.39
N VAL A 100 13.58 -7.82 11.97
CA VAL A 100 13.25 -7.05 10.76
C VAL A 100 12.36 -5.84 11.09
N PHE A 101 11.19 -6.11 11.67
CA PHE A 101 10.23 -5.05 12.03
C PHE A 101 9.98 -5.05 13.54
N PRO A 102 10.15 -3.90 14.20
CA PRO A 102 10.01 -3.84 15.66
C PRO A 102 8.57 -4.09 16.11
N PRO A 103 8.37 -4.71 17.29
CA PRO A 103 7.07 -4.84 17.90
C PRO A 103 6.53 -3.49 18.35
N LEU A 104 5.21 -3.32 18.20
CA LEU A 104 4.45 -2.22 18.80
C LEU A 104 3.84 -2.64 20.14
N ALA A 105 3.52 -3.93 20.26
CA ALA A 105 3.02 -4.53 21.48
C ALA A 105 4.06 -4.46 22.61
N GLY A 106 3.75 -3.77 23.69
CA GLY A 106 4.64 -3.58 24.85
C GLY A 106 5.89 -2.75 24.55
N SER A 107 5.90 -1.96 23.47
CA SER A 107 7.03 -1.11 23.11
C SER A 107 7.10 0.12 24.01
N GLU A 108 8.29 0.39 24.55
CA GLU A 108 8.60 1.60 25.33
C GLU A 108 8.41 2.89 24.51
N TRP A 109 8.59 2.82 23.20
CA TRP A 109 8.33 3.94 22.30
C TRP A 109 6.83 4.24 22.16
N VAL A 110 6.01 3.18 22.09
CA VAL A 110 4.56 3.30 22.01
C VAL A 110 3.97 3.84 23.31
N ALA A 111 4.50 3.39 24.45
CA ALA A 111 4.07 3.84 25.77
C ALA A 111 4.61 5.26 26.10
N GLY A 112 5.65 5.70 25.42
CA GLY A 112 6.32 6.98 25.67
C GLY A 112 5.57 8.19 25.13
N GLU A 113 6.33 9.27 24.87
CA GLU A 113 5.80 10.55 24.42
C GLU A 113 5.10 10.45 23.06
N PRO A 114 3.82 10.85 22.95
CA PRO A 114 3.08 10.76 21.68
C PRO A 114 3.68 11.60 20.57
N LYS A 115 4.37 12.69 20.91
CA LYS A 115 5.12 13.53 19.97
C LYS A 115 6.15 12.73 19.15
N ILE A 116 6.84 11.78 19.76
CA ILE A 116 7.83 10.93 19.07
C ILE A 116 7.13 10.06 18.02
N LEU A 117 6.03 9.42 18.39
CA LEU A 117 5.25 8.61 17.47
C LEU A 117 4.70 9.42 16.30
N ALA A 118 4.19 10.63 16.59
CA ALA A 118 3.72 11.56 15.57
C ALA A 118 4.84 11.86 14.56
N ASN A 119 6.03 12.18 15.04
CA ASN A 119 7.18 12.48 14.19
C ASN A 119 7.67 11.27 13.39
N ILE A 120 7.59 10.05 13.93
CA ILE A 120 7.90 8.82 13.18
C ILE A 120 6.94 8.66 12.01
N LEU A 121 5.62 8.86 12.19
CA LEU A 121 4.65 8.74 11.12
C LEU A 121 4.77 9.88 10.11
N LEU A 122 5.03 11.09 10.55
CA LEU A 122 5.12 12.26 9.67
C LEU A 122 6.38 12.26 8.79
N HIS A 123 7.52 11.83 9.34
CA HIS A 123 8.82 11.99 8.69
C HIS A 123 9.55 10.67 8.42
N GLY A 124 9.10 9.58 9.04
CA GLY A 124 9.79 8.30 8.96
C GLY A 124 11.03 8.23 9.87
N ILE A 125 11.57 7.02 9.95
CA ILE A 125 12.83 6.75 10.66
C ILE A 125 13.69 5.79 9.82
N THR A 126 14.99 6.00 9.83
CA THR A 126 15.99 5.10 9.24
C THR A 126 17.09 4.81 10.26
N GLY A 127 17.84 3.73 10.06
CA GLY A 127 18.91 3.35 10.96
C GLY A 127 18.45 2.59 12.20
N GLU A 128 19.28 2.62 13.26
CA GLU A 128 19.10 1.76 14.41
C GLU A 128 18.12 2.34 15.44
N ILE A 129 17.17 1.49 15.85
CA ILE A 129 16.28 1.75 16.97
C ILE A 129 16.24 0.52 17.88
N THR A 130 16.36 0.71 19.18
CA THR A 130 16.23 -0.38 20.16
C THR A 130 14.80 -0.39 20.68
N VAL A 131 14.13 -1.53 20.59
CA VAL A 131 12.77 -1.76 21.09
C VAL A 131 12.76 -3.05 21.92
N LYS A 132 12.28 -2.98 23.15
CA LYS A 132 12.26 -4.13 24.10
C LYS A 132 13.65 -4.79 24.27
N GLY A 133 14.70 -3.97 24.24
CA GLY A 133 16.09 -4.44 24.37
C GLY A 133 16.67 -5.08 23.11
N GLN A 134 15.93 -5.15 22.01
CA GLN A 134 16.39 -5.66 20.73
C GLN A 134 16.62 -4.51 19.75
N THR A 135 17.74 -4.54 19.02
CA THR A 135 18.06 -3.54 18.00
C THR A 135 17.51 -3.94 16.65
N PHE A 136 16.84 -3.00 16.03
CA PHE A 136 16.31 -3.09 14.66
C PHE A 136 17.01 -2.04 13.81
N ALA A 137 17.52 -2.43 12.65
CA ALA A 137 18.17 -1.54 11.71
C ALA A 137 17.41 -1.61 10.38
N GLY A 138 16.61 -0.62 10.12
CA GLY A 138 15.76 -0.60 8.94
C GLY A 138 15.26 0.80 8.63
N MET A 139 14.28 0.87 7.75
CA MET A 139 13.61 2.11 7.39
C MET A 139 12.09 1.93 7.53
N MET A 140 11.45 2.82 8.29
CA MET A 140 10.02 3.01 8.27
C MET A 140 9.73 4.27 7.44
N PRO A 141 9.00 4.18 6.32
CA PRO A 141 8.69 5.34 5.50
C PRO A 141 7.74 6.31 6.22
N PRO A 142 7.72 7.59 5.84
CA PRO A 142 6.72 8.53 6.29
C PRO A 142 5.36 8.26 5.65
N PHE A 143 4.29 8.74 6.31
CA PHE A 143 2.90 8.63 5.84
C PHE A 143 2.27 10.03 5.68
N PRO A 144 2.81 10.88 4.80
CA PRO A 144 2.34 12.26 4.63
C PRO A 144 0.91 12.34 4.09
N GLN A 145 0.41 11.26 3.45
CA GLN A 145 -0.93 11.16 2.90
C GLN A 145 -2.02 11.00 3.96
N LEU A 146 -1.66 10.58 5.17
CA LEU A 146 -2.63 10.46 6.27
C LEU A 146 -2.93 11.85 6.86
N SER A 147 -4.22 12.13 7.07
CA SER A 147 -4.66 13.33 7.77
C SER A 147 -4.27 13.28 9.25
N ASP A 148 -4.30 14.44 9.92
CA ASP A 148 -3.99 14.52 11.34
C ASP A 148 -4.94 13.68 12.19
N ALA A 149 -6.21 13.60 11.80
CA ALA A 149 -7.21 12.77 12.45
C ALA A 149 -6.92 11.27 12.29
N GLU A 150 -6.45 10.82 11.09
CA GLU A 150 -6.08 9.43 10.84
C GLU A 150 -4.83 9.03 11.61
N ILE A 151 -3.82 9.89 11.65
CA ILE A 151 -2.60 9.66 12.44
C ILE A 151 -2.95 9.59 13.94
N ALA A 152 -3.75 10.53 14.46
CA ALA A 152 -4.18 10.51 15.85
C ALA A 152 -4.97 9.24 16.19
N ALA A 153 -5.88 8.82 15.33
CA ALA A 153 -6.68 7.62 15.51
C ALA A 153 -5.84 6.34 15.51
N VAL A 154 -4.92 6.17 14.56
CA VAL A 154 -4.04 5.00 14.51
C VAL A 154 -3.05 4.97 15.68
N LEU A 155 -2.50 6.09 16.09
CA LEU A 155 -1.64 6.17 17.28
C LEU A 155 -2.41 5.83 18.55
N THR A 156 -3.63 6.33 18.69
CA THR A 156 -4.52 5.98 19.81
C THR A 156 -4.81 4.48 19.84
N HIS A 157 -5.12 3.88 18.69
CA HIS A 157 -5.33 2.45 18.57
C HIS A 157 -4.10 1.65 19.01
N VAL A 158 -2.92 1.97 18.47
CA VAL A 158 -1.66 1.30 18.81
C VAL A 158 -1.31 1.44 20.30
N ARG A 159 -1.57 2.60 20.89
CA ARG A 159 -1.29 2.92 22.30
C ARG A 159 -2.25 2.25 23.29
N SER A 160 -3.39 1.76 22.83
CA SER A 160 -4.43 1.13 23.68
C SER A 160 -4.69 -0.35 23.38
N THR A 161 -3.94 -0.94 22.40
CA THR A 161 -4.15 -2.33 21.97
C THR A 161 -2.96 -3.22 22.37
N TRP A 162 -3.12 -4.53 22.29
CA TRP A 162 -2.07 -5.56 22.55
C TRP A 162 -1.40 -5.43 23.92
N GLY A 163 -2.17 -4.99 24.93
CA GLY A 163 -1.66 -4.79 26.28
C GLY A 163 -1.00 -3.44 26.52
N ASN A 164 -0.91 -2.58 25.51
CA ASN A 164 -0.50 -1.19 25.70
C ASN A 164 -1.60 -0.43 26.45
N GLN A 165 -1.22 0.46 27.38
CA GLN A 165 -2.11 1.24 28.22
C GLN A 165 -1.59 2.69 28.33
N ALA A 166 -1.59 3.38 27.19
CA ALA A 166 -1.15 4.75 27.12
C ALA A 166 -2.27 5.67 26.61
N ASP A 167 -2.20 6.95 26.92
CA ASP A 167 -3.23 7.92 26.62
C ASP A 167 -3.47 8.08 25.11
N ALA A 168 -4.71 8.46 24.78
CA ALA A 168 -5.10 8.80 23.41
C ALA A 168 -4.30 9.99 22.89
N VAL A 169 -4.13 10.03 21.57
CA VAL A 169 -3.41 11.11 20.88
C VAL A 169 -4.42 12.04 20.23
N ALA A 170 -4.29 13.33 20.50
CA ALA A 170 -5.15 14.35 19.90
C ALA A 170 -4.67 14.73 18.50
N ALA A 171 -5.60 15.02 17.59
CA ALA A 171 -5.29 15.47 16.22
C ALA A 171 -4.53 16.82 16.21
N ASP A 172 -4.79 17.70 17.18
CA ASP A 172 -4.11 18.98 17.31
C ASP A 172 -2.60 18.83 17.58
N LEU A 173 -2.21 17.75 18.30
CA LEU A 173 -0.79 17.43 18.48
C LEU A 173 -0.16 17.09 17.12
N ILE A 174 -0.84 16.31 16.29
CA ILE A 174 -0.32 15.93 14.99
C ILE A 174 -0.20 17.15 14.08
N ALA A 175 -1.20 18.02 14.05
CA ALA A 175 -1.18 19.27 13.29
C ALA A 175 0.02 20.16 13.71
N THR A 176 0.24 20.30 15.01
CA THR A 176 1.36 21.07 15.56
C THR A 176 2.72 20.49 15.14
N GLU A 177 2.89 19.17 15.24
CA GLU A 177 4.15 18.50 14.85
C GLU A 177 4.37 18.52 13.33
N ARG A 178 3.30 18.42 12.54
CA ARG A 178 3.36 18.55 11.08
C ARG A 178 3.82 19.96 10.66
N GLU A 179 3.28 20.99 11.27
CA GLU A 179 3.69 22.36 11.01
C GLU A 179 5.15 22.60 11.43
N ALA A 180 5.52 22.20 12.65
CA ALA A 180 6.87 22.34 13.19
C ALA A 180 7.91 21.56 12.33
N GLY A 181 7.52 20.40 11.81
CA GLY A 181 8.37 19.56 10.97
C GLY A 181 8.31 19.86 9.47
N SER A 182 7.55 20.88 9.03
CA SER A 182 7.28 21.14 7.60
C SER A 182 8.52 21.35 6.73
N ALA A 183 9.62 21.82 7.30
CA ALA A 183 10.90 21.98 6.62
C ALA A 183 11.74 20.70 6.57
N ARG A 184 11.34 19.63 7.26
CA ARG A 184 12.08 18.37 7.30
C ARG A 184 11.75 17.53 6.06
N THR A 185 12.78 17.24 5.29
CA THR A 185 12.67 16.41 4.08
C THR A 185 13.30 15.03 4.23
N ALA A 186 14.07 14.81 5.31
CA ALA A 186 14.75 13.55 5.58
C ALA A 186 14.15 12.85 6.81
N PRO A 187 14.12 11.50 6.84
CA PRO A 187 13.71 10.74 8.00
C PRO A 187 14.63 10.98 9.19
N PHE A 188 14.19 10.62 10.40
CA PHE A 188 15.04 10.64 11.58
C PHE A 188 16.09 9.52 11.52
N GLU A 189 17.33 9.82 11.89
CA GLU A 189 18.41 8.84 11.95
C GLU A 189 18.45 8.17 13.33
N GLY A 190 17.84 7.00 13.42
CA GLY A 190 17.85 6.18 14.62
C GLY A 190 17.07 6.74 15.81
N GLY A 191 17.02 5.93 16.87
CA GLY A 191 16.33 6.29 18.09
C GLY A 191 16.96 7.49 18.84
N ALA A 192 18.25 7.75 18.63
CA ALA A 192 18.93 8.89 19.26
C ALA A 192 18.39 10.24 18.77
N ALA A 193 18.16 10.35 17.45
CA ALA A 193 17.60 11.57 16.86
C ALA A 193 16.15 11.82 17.33
N LEU A 194 15.37 10.75 17.54
CA LEU A 194 14.02 10.87 18.10
C LEU A 194 14.03 11.31 19.57
N LYS A 195 14.98 10.79 20.38
CA LYS A 195 15.10 11.19 21.79
C LYS A 195 15.50 12.66 21.95
N ALA A 196 16.19 13.24 20.98
CA ALA A 196 16.51 14.67 20.99
C ALA A 196 15.28 15.58 20.89
N LEU A 197 14.12 15.05 20.43
CA LEU A 197 12.85 15.80 20.41
C LEU A 197 12.25 16.01 21.81
N MET A 198 12.73 15.29 22.84
CA MET A 198 12.23 15.39 24.21
C MET A 198 12.90 16.53 25.02
N ASN A 199 13.97 17.09 24.48
CA ASN A 199 14.70 18.20 25.07
C ASN A 199 14.33 19.50 24.35
#